data_311b0fd50d1cdbea9260add4dc02438d
#
_entry.id   311b0fd50d1cdbea9260add4dc02438d
#
_cell.length_a   1.000
_cell.length_b   1.000
_cell.length_c   1.000
_cell.angle_alpha   90.00
_cell.angle_beta   90.00
_cell.angle_gamma   90.00
#
_symmetry.space_group_name_H-M   'P 1'
#
loop_
_entity.id
_entity.type
_entity.pdbx_description
1 polymer ?
#
loop_
_entity_poly.entity_id
_entity_poly.type
_entity_poly.pdbx_seq_one_letter_code
_entity_poly.pdbx_strand_id
1 'polypeptide(L)'
;MKKIRHYYLAAVIQSALLAVASPVARAQDATTDGYVTRKEYEELKAQMLAMKKELDAIKKEKGAIPKQESAEGQAIVDMHKEVAPPVVEPEGPMLGTTKFYIAGWGEGMFEARNGSVSTFSASFNPIFLWELSPKLLFESRLEIEPSGSGTNVNLVYAQLTYLLNDYITLGVGEFFSPSNVFVERFEAQWINKLPDRPLAVYHGILPNISVGAEVRGGFPIGPTRANYALYVSNGPTLNTFDPRTAGTLDFSSYTDNNDDKAIGGRVGFLPVPGVEVGYGFEPAKPGFQGTTFAHVRSLVQSVDLDVTRDSDLLKGRINLYAQYAWSKVDHAVYDPDGSLGFGPLAFTSKRDGGYAEVAYRPTKMDTDFIRNLEMIFRWDHLSRAPSGLGAPEEERWTLGLDYWLSPSTVVKAAYEWDNPRGERNRNALLLQAAMGF
;
A
#
# COMPACT_ATOMS: atom_id res chain seq x y z
N MET A 1 -21.09 -6.84 -18.42
CA MET A 1 -21.02 -5.72 -17.47
C MET A 1 -20.80 -6.11 -16.00
N LYS A 2 -21.01 -7.36 -15.53
CA LYS A 2 -20.78 -7.77 -14.11
C LYS A 2 -19.34 -8.21 -13.77
N LYS A 3 -18.45 -8.47 -14.71
CA LYS A 3 -17.09 -8.98 -14.47
C LYS A 3 -16.01 -7.89 -14.30
N ILE A 4 -16.30 -6.66 -14.69
CA ILE A 4 -15.33 -5.54 -14.66
C ILE A 4 -15.31 -4.84 -13.31
N ARG A 5 -16.37 -4.94 -12.51
CA ARG A 5 -16.50 -4.34 -11.17
C ARG A 5 -15.46 -4.82 -10.13
N HIS A 6 -14.81 -5.95 -10.38
CA HIS A 6 -13.88 -6.56 -9.42
C HIS A 6 -12.43 -6.08 -9.56
N TYR A 7 -12.06 -5.41 -10.63
CA TYR A 7 -10.65 -5.08 -10.90
C TYR A 7 -10.18 -3.75 -10.31
N TYR A 8 -11.09 -2.81 -10.05
CA TYR A 8 -10.72 -1.48 -9.51
C TYR A 8 -10.77 -1.41 -7.98
N LEU A 9 -11.66 -2.15 -7.35
CA LEU A 9 -11.57 -2.41 -5.92
C LEU A 9 -10.25 -3.14 -5.58
N ALA A 10 -9.75 -3.94 -6.50
CA ALA A 10 -8.51 -4.70 -6.34
C ALA A 10 -7.23 -3.85 -6.35
N ALA A 11 -7.18 -2.69 -6.98
CA ALA A 11 -5.95 -1.88 -7.03
C ALA A 11 -5.71 -1.10 -5.73
N VAL A 12 -6.76 -0.64 -5.07
CA VAL A 12 -6.69 -0.01 -3.73
C VAL A 12 -6.71 -1.06 -2.62
N ILE A 13 -7.33 -2.19 -2.88
CA ILE A 13 -7.47 -3.35 -1.99
C ILE A 13 -6.29 -4.34 -2.14
N GLN A 14 -5.49 -4.25 -3.21
CA GLN A 14 -4.36 -5.18 -3.42
C GLN A 14 -3.27 -5.07 -2.36
N SER A 15 -3.09 -3.94 -1.72
CA SER A 15 -2.23 -3.87 -0.53
C SER A 15 -2.88 -4.48 0.73
N ALA A 16 -4.20 -4.49 0.82
CA ALA A 16 -4.92 -4.99 2.01
C ALA A 16 -5.70 -6.30 1.77
N LEU A 17 -6.03 -6.68 0.53
CA LEU A 17 -6.97 -7.76 0.21
C LEU A 17 -6.42 -8.92 -0.64
N LEU A 18 -5.10 -9.01 -0.87
CA LEU A 18 -4.51 -10.28 -1.32
C LEU A 18 -4.66 -11.41 -0.28
N ALA A 19 -5.17 -11.08 0.90
CA ALA A 19 -5.36 -12.03 2.01
C ALA A 19 -6.75 -12.66 2.10
N VAL A 20 -7.76 -12.21 1.37
CA VAL A 20 -9.15 -12.71 1.53
C VAL A 20 -9.70 -13.43 0.30
N ALA A 21 -8.93 -13.57 -0.75
CA ALA A 21 -9.33 -14.42 -1.87
C ALA A 21 -9.03 -15.89 -1.57
N SER A 22 -9.89 -16.53 -0.79
CA SER A 22 -9.93 -17.99 -0.70
C SER A 22 -10.16 -18.59 -2.09
N PRO A 23 -9.41 -19.62 -2.46
CA PRO A 23 -9.59 -20.29 -3.74
C PRO A 23 -10.94 -21.01 -3.78
N VAL A 24 -11.71 -20.75 -4.82
CA VAL A 24 -12.80 -21.65 -5.20
C VAL A 24 -12.16 -22.99 -5.52
N ALA A 25 -12.36 -23.96 -4.62
CA ALA A 25 -11.84 -25.29 -4.72
C ALA A 25 -12.34 -25.99 -5.98
N ARG A 26 -11.43 -26.46 -6.81
CA ARG A 26 -11.67 -27.60 -7.67
C ARG A 26 -11.63 -28.85 -6.79
N ALA A 27 -12.79 -29.50 -6.66
CA ALA A 27 -12.85 -30.80 -6.06
C ALA A 27 -12.13 -31.82 -6.94
N GLN A 28 -11.04 -32.39 -6.41
CA GLN A 28 -10.54 -33.72 -6.78
C GLN A 28 -10.05 -34.42 -5.51
N ASP A 29 -10.50 -35.66 -5.39
CA ASP A 29 -10.38 -36.59 -4.30
C ASP A 29 -9.10 -36.53 -3.47
N ALA A 30 -9.23 -36.32 -2.15
CA ALA A 30 -8.30 -36.81 -1.14
C ALA A 30 -8.99 -36.86 0.25
N THR A 31 -8.75 -37.93 0.92
CA THR A 31 -9.33 -38.46 2.16
C THR A 31 -8.98 -37.65 3.41
N THR A 32 -10.02 -37.51 4.28
CA THR A 32 -10.06 -37.37 5.77
C THR A 32 -9.22 -36.26 6.44
N ASP A 33 -9.81 -35.19 6.85
CA ASP A 33 -10.23 -34.66 8.15
C ASP A 33 -10.53 -33.15 8.03
N GLY A 34 -11.79 -32.80 8.32
CA GLY A 34 -12.23 -31.39 8.39
C GLY A 34 -13.05 -30.89 7.22
N TYR A 35 -13.41 -31.70 6.26
CA TYR A 35 -14.28 -31.33 5.13
C TYR A 35 -15.67 -31.92 5.31
N VAL A 36 -16.70 -31.10 4.94
CA VAL A 36 -18.09 -31.54 4.82
C VAL A 36 -18.14 -32.80 3.96
N THR A 37 -18.63 -33.88 4.50
CA THR A 37 -18.73 -35.13 3.74
C THR A 37 -19.70 -34.98 2.59
N ARG A 38 -19.52 -35.79 1.52
CA ARG A 38 -20.42 -35.76 0.36
C ARG A 38 -21.89 -35.97 0.76
N LYS A 39 -22.14 -36.70 1.84
CA LYS A 39 -23.47 -36.93 2.41
C LYS A 39 -24.03 -35.64 3.01
N GLU A 40 -23.25 -34.90 3.79
CA GLU A 40 -23.63 -33.61 4.38
C GLU A 40 -23.86 -32.55 3.31
N TYR A 41 -23.05 -32.54 2.26
CA TYR A 41 -23.25 -31.64 1.10
C TYR A 41 -24.57 -31.93 0.37
N GLU A 42 -24.92 -33.19 0.12
CA GLU A 42 -26.18 -33.56 -0.53
C GLU A 42 -27.39 -33.29 0.38
N GLU A 43 -27.25 -33.47 1.71
CA GLU A 43 -28.28 -33.08 2.67
C GLU A 43 -28.50 -31.56 2.72
N LEU A 44 -27.41 -30.76 2.73
CA LEU A 44 -27.48 -29.29 2.71
C LEU A 44 -28.11 -28.79 1.40
N LYS A 45 -27.77 -29.41 0.28
CA LYS A 45 -28.34 -29.13 -1.03
C LYS A 45 -29.83 -29.46 -1.10
N ALA A 46 -30.24 -30.56 -0.49
CA ALA A 46 -31.66 -30.93 -0.40
C ALA A 46 -32.45 -29.95 0.48
N GLN A 47 -31.88 -29.46 1.58
CA GLN A 47 -32.48 -28.44 2.44
C GLN A 47 -32.62 -27.10 1.70
N MET A 48 -31.60 -26.68 0.94
CA MET A 48 -31.67 -25.45 0.11
C MET A 48 -32.76 -25.55 -0.96
N LEU A 49 -32.92 -26.71 -1.60
CA LEU A 49 -33.97 -26.95 -2.59
C LEU A 49 -35.38 -26.93 -1.97
N ALA A 50 -35.53 -27.47 -0.76
CA ALA A 50 -36.77 -27.42 0.00
C ALA A 50 -37.15 -25.97 0.40
N MET A 51 -36.22 -25.21 0.96
CA MET A 51 -36.41 -23.78 1.26
C MET A 51 -36.76 -22.95 0.04
N LYS A 52 -36.14 -23.22 -1.11
CA LYS A 52 -36.46 -22.54 -2.35
C LYS A 52 -37.89 -22.82 -2.82
N LYS A 53 -38.33 -24.06 -2.68
CA LYS A 53 -39.71 -24.42 -2.98
C LYS A 53 -40.75 -23.74 -2.08
N GLU A 54 -40.44 -23.65 -0.77
CA GLU A 54 -41.30 -22.93 0.17
C GLU A 54 -41.34 -21.42 -0.15
N LEU A 55 -40.23 -20.83 -0.50
CA LEU A 55 -40.15 -19.42 -0.88
C LEU A 55 -40.95 -19.11 -2.15
N ASP A 56 -40.91 -20.02 -3.14
CA ASP A 56 -41.68 -19.91 -4.39
C ASP A 56 -43.17 -20.12 -4.13
N ALA A 57 -43.57 -20.97 -3.18
CA ALA A 57 -44.93 -21.16 -2.74
C ALA A 57 -45.50 -19.91 -2.06
N ILE A 58 -44.73 -19.29 -1.13
CA ILE A 58 -45.09 -18.04 -0.45
C ILE A 58 -45.22 -16.88 -1.45
N LYS A 59 -44.35 -16.81 -2.45
CA LYS A 59 -44.43 -15.80 -3.51
C LYS A 59 -45.67 -15.98 -4.36
N LYS A 60 -46.07 -17.22 -4.61
CA LYS A 60 -47.29 -17.54 -5.40
C LYS A 60 -48.55 -17.22 -4.62
N GLU A 61 -48.55 -17.44 -3.32
CA GLU A 61 -49.68 -17.13 -2.41
C GLU A 61 -49.86 -15.62 -2.23
N LYS A 62 -48.75 -14.84 -2.10
CA LYS A 62 -48.79 -13.37 -2.08
C LYS A 62 -49.22 -12.75 -3.41
N GLY A 63 -49.05 -13.44 -4.54
CA GLY A 63 -49.53 -13.00 -5.88
C GLY A 63 -51.02 -13.26 -6.13
N ALA A 64 -51.71 -13.99 -5.22
CA ALA A 64 -53.12 -14.38 -5.35
C ALA A 64 -54.10 -13.56 -4.48
N ILE A 65 -53.64 -12.51 -3.81
CA ILE A 65 -54.52 -11.58 -3.09
C ILE A 65 -55.11 -10.60 -4.09
N PRO A 66 -56.45 -10.64 -4.35
CA PRO A 66 -57.05 -9.66 -5.24
C PRO A 66 -56.92 -8.26 -4.62
N LYS A 67 -56.35 -7.32 -5.31
CA LYS A 67 -56.43 -5.91 -4.98
C LYS A 67 -57.87 -5.44 -5.15
N GLN A 68 -58.64 -5.47 -4.07
CA GLN A 68 -59.90 -4.79 -4.00
C GLN A 68 -59.61 -3.35 -3.52
N GLU A 69 -59.17 -2.50 -4.48
CA GLU A 69 -59.09 -1.06 -4.25
C GLU A 69 -60.52 -0.52 -4.24
N SER A 70 -60.99 -0.07 -3.09
CA SER A 70 -62.22 0.70 -2.98
C SER A 70 -62.03 2.06 -3.63
N ALA A 71 -63.07 2.59 -4.31
CA ALA A 71 -63.04 3.88 -4.99
C ALA A 71 -62.64 5.05 -4.05
N GLU A 72 -62.85 4.91 -2.73
CA GLU A 72 -62.41 5.85 -1.73
C GLU A 72 -60.90 5.84 -1.53
N GLY A 73 -60.22 4.72 -1.64
CA GLY A 73 -58.74 4.63 -1.52
C GLY A 73 -58.03 5.31 -2.69
N GLN A 74 -58.58 5.23 -3.91
CA GLN A 74 -58.03 5.91 -5.09
C GLN A 74 -58.20 7.42 -5.02
N ALA A 75 -59.30 7.94 -4.52
CA ALA A 75 -59.52 9.38 -4.33
C ALA A 75 -58.55 10.00 -3.33
N ILE A 76 -58.20 9.27 -2.26
CA ILE A 76 -57.20 9.73 -1.25
C ILE A 76 -55.78 9.71 -1.85
N VAL A 77 -55.45 8.71 -2.66
CA VAL A 77 -54.13 8.63 -3.32
C VAL A 77 -53.94 9.72 -4.37
N ASP A 78 -54.99 10.04 -5.13
CA ASP A 78 -54.94 11.08 -6.15
C ASP A 78 -54.89 12.48 -5.55
N MET A 79 -55.58 12.72 -4.40
CA MET A 79 -55.52 13.97 -3.67
C MET A 79 -54.15 14.19 -3.03
N HIS A 80 -53.41 13.14 -2.64
CA HIS A 80 -52.03 13.25 -2.14
C HIS A 80 -51.00 13.49 -3.26
N LYS A 81 -51.31 13.09 -4.49
CA LYS A 81 -50.43 13.36 -5.65
C LYS A 81 -50.46 14.82 -6.13
N GLU A 82 -51.57 15.52 -5.89
CA GLU A 82 -51.73 16.91 -6.33
C GLU A 82 -51.14 17.95 -5.34
N VAL A 83 -50.86 17.57 -4.09
CA VAL A 83 -50.47 18.53 -3.04
C VAL A 83 -49.06 18.26 -2.47
N ALA A 84 -48.44 17.12 -2.74
CA ALA A 84 -47.09 16.86 -2.30
C ALA A 84 -46.09 17.46 -3.30
N PRO A 85 -45.17 18.37 -2.87
CA PRO A 85 -44.03 18.72 -3.69
C PRO A 85 -43.24 17.41 -3.97
N PRO A 86 -42.55 17.30 -5.11
CA PRO A 86 -41.79 16.12 -5.40
C PRO A 86 -40.85 15.86 -4.22
N VAL A 87 -41.04 14.74 -3.54
CA VAL A 87 -40.09 14.26 -2.54
C VAL A 87 -38.84 13.97 -3.32
N VAL A 88 -37.92 14.92 -3.36
CA VAL A 88 -36.54 14.68 -3.73
C VAL A 88 -36.01 13.77 -2.62
N GLU A 89 -36.02 12.47 -2.88
CA GLU A 89 -35.27 11.56 -2.02
C GLU A 89 -33.84 12.10 -1.95
N PRO A 90 -33.34 12.41 -0.76
CA PRO A 90 -31.94 12.81 -0.66
C PRO A 90 -31.11 11.66 -1.21
N GLU A 91 -30.47 11.84 -2.36
CA GLU A 91 -29.45 10.92 -2.89
C GLU A 91 -28.19 10.95 -2.00
N GLY A 92 -28.39 10.92 -0.69
CA GLY A 92 -27.35 10.80 0.31
C GLY A 92 -27.22 9.35 0.75
N PRO A 93 -26.04 8.89 1.13
CA PRO A 93 -25.85 7.56 1.70
C PRO A 93 -26.72 7.45 2.94
N MET A 94 -27.74 6.59 2.90
CA MET A 94 -28.48 6.24 4.11
C MET A 94 -27.50 5.60 5.08
N LEU A 95 -27.46 6.07 6.33
CA LEU A 95 -26.61 5.56 7.42
C LEU A 95 -26.69 4.03 7.62
N GLY A 96 -27.61 3.34 7.00
CA GLY A 96 -27.78 1.89 7.05
C GLY A 96 -27.18 1.11 5.88
N THR A 97 -26.58 1.76 4.88
CA THR A 97 -25.96 1.10 3.72
C THR A 97 -24.43 1.14 3.74
N THR A 98 -23.84 1.83 4.72
CA THR A 98 -22.38 1.94 4.87
C THR A 98 -21.81 0.65 5.46
N LYS A 99 -20.70 0.19 4.87
CA LYS A 99 -19.96 -0.97 5.37
C LYS A 99 -18.65 -0.50 5.96
N PHE A 100 -18.33 -1.04 7.12
CA PHE A 100 -17.09 -0.76 7.82
C PHE A 100 -16.30 -2.05 8.00
N TYR A 101 -15.03 -2.02 7.61
CA TYR A 101 -14.12 -3.14 7.77
C TYR A 101 -12.87 -2.68 8.51
N ILE A 102 -12.32 -3.58 9.30
CA ILE A 102 -11.00 -3.41 9.91
C ILE A 102 -10.12 -4.48 9.31
N ALA A 103 -8.98 -4.06 8.77
CA ALA A 103 -7.90 -4.91 8.32
C ALA A 103 -6.60 -4.40 8.95
N GLY A 104 -5.46 -4.99 8.61
CA GLY A 104 -4.20 -4.49 9.09
C GLY A 104 -3.21 -5.59 9.38
N TRP A 105 -2.23 -5.30 10.22
CA TRP A 105 -1.25 -6.28 10.66
C TRP A 105 -0.70 -5.95 12.05
N GLY A 106 -0.18 -6.99 12.69
CA GLY A 106 0.64 -6.87 13.89
C GLY A 106 1.94 -7.60 13.69
N GLU A 107 2.99 -7.13 14.35
CA GLU A 107 4.30 -7.74 14.31
C GLU A 107 5.03 -7.65 15.63
N GLY A 108 5.95 -8.58 15.84
CA GLY A 108 6.99 -8.52 16.86
C GLY A 108 8.34 -8.85 16.23
N MET A 109 9.36 -8.06 16.54
CA MET A 109 10.70 -8.19 15.97
C MET A 109 11.77 -8.20 17.05
N PHE A 110 12.80 -9.00 16.84
CA PHE A 110 14.07 -8.94 17.56
C PHE A 110 15.17 -8.52 16.60
N GLU A 111 15.94 -7.53 16.99
CA GLU A 111 17.11 -7.06 16.26
C GLU A 111 18.38 -7.16 17.13
N ALA A 112 19.43 -7.74 16.57
CA ALA A 112 20.79 -7.72 17.13
C ALA A 112 21.75 -7.17 16.08
N ARG A 113 22.11 -5.88 16.21
CA ARG A 113 22.97 -5.15 15.27
C ARG A 113 24.31 -4.85 15.87
N ASN A 114 25.40 -5.01 15.11
CA ASN A 114 26.74 -4.68 15.56
C ASN A 114 26.85 -3.22 15.97
N GLY A 115 27.38 -2.99 17.16
CA GLY A 115 27.55 -1.63 17.70
C GLY A 115 26.32 -1.05 18.39
N SER A 116 25.22 -1.79 18.46
CA SER A 116 23.99 -1.40 19.15
C SER A 116 23.58 -2.45 20.19
N VAL A 117 22.74 -2.05 21.13
CA VAL A 117 22.09 -2.98 22.07
C VAL A 117 21.01 -3.74 21.31
N SER A 118 20.93 -5.05 21.52
CA SER A 118 19.85 -5.86 20.95
C SER A 118 18.50 -5.47 21.53
N THR A 119 17.48 -5.41 20.69
CA THR A 119 16.18 -4.84 21.04
C THR A 119 15.03 -5.72 20.55
N PHE A 120 13.98 -5.85 21.37
CA PHE A 120 12.67 -6.31 20.93
C PHE A 120 11.79 -5.10 20.63
N SER A 121 11.06 -5.16 19.54
CA SER A 121 10.05 -4.18 19.15
C SER A 121 8.73 -4.88 18.77
N ALA A 122 7.65 -4.14 18.78
CA ALA A 122 6.36 -4.60 18.31
C ALA A 122 5.58 -3.43 17.72
N SER A 123 4.74 -3.70 16.73
CA SER A 123 3.79 -2.71 16.21
C SER A 123 2.42 -3.34 15.92
N PHE A 124 1.41 -2.49 15.95
CA PHE A 124 0.05 -2.83 15.55
C PHE A 124 -0.46 -1.76 14.59
N ASN A 125 -0.86 -2.18 13.39
CA ASN A 125 -1.16 -1.30 12.26
C ASN A 125 -2.57 -1.54 11.75
N PRO A 126 -3.62 -1.05 12.44
CA PRO A 126 -5.00 -1.20 11.98
C PRO A 126 -5.28 -0.30 10.78
N ILE A 127 -5.97 -0.85 9.80
CA ILE A 127 -6.50 -0.16 8.62
C ILE A 127 -8.03 -0.13 8.76
N PHE A 128 -8.60 1.06 8.71
CA PHE A 128 -10.03 1.29 8.75
C PHE A 128 -10.53 1.58 7.35
N LEU A 129 -11.43 0.74 6.86
CA LEU A 129 -12.04 0.84 5.54
C LEU A 129 -13.53 1.14 5.70
N TRP A 130 -13.97 2.28 5.25
CA TRP A 130 -15.36 2.70 5.36
C TRP A 130 -15.95 2.93 3.97
N GLU A 131 -16.73 1.98 3.47
CA GLU A 131 -17.51 2.11 2.25
C GLU A 131 -18.76 2.96 2.53
N LEU A 132 -18.66 4.26 2.25
CA LEU A 132 -19.75 5.22 2.43
C LEU A 132 -20.83 5.06 1.37
N SER A 133 -20.46 4.63 0.17
CA SER A 133 -21.34 4.27 -0.92
C SER A 133 -20.58 3.34 -1.89
N PRO A 134 -21.25 2.71 -2.89
CA PRO A 134 -20.57 1.86 -3.88
C PRO A 134 -19.44 2.56 -4.68
N LYS A 135 -19.36 3.89 -4.59
CA LYS A 135 -18.35 4.70 -5.29
C LYS A 135 -17.46 5.52 -4.36
N LEU A 136 -17.76 5.55 -3.07
CA LEU A 136 -17.08 6.42 -2.11
C LEU A 136 -16.52 5.58 -0.96
N LEU A 137 -15.20 5.59 -0.84
CA LEU A 137 -14.45 4.87 0.20
C LEU A 137 -13.63 5.88 0.99
N PHE A 138 -13.72 5.82 2.31
CA PHE A 138 -12.75 6.41 3.21
C PHE A 138 -11.82 5.32 3.76
N GLU A 139 -10.54 5.59 3.74
CA GLU A 139 -9.51 4.67 4.24
C GLU A 139 -8.53 5.42 5.13
N SER A 140 -8.15 4.80 6.26
CA SER A 140 -7.11 5.36 7.12
C SER A 140 -6.32 4.24 7.80
N ARG A 141 -5.04 4.49 8.07
CA ARG A 141 -4.16 3.58 8.83
C ARG A 141 -3.53 4.30 10.01
N LEU A 142 -3.58 3.64 11.15
CA LEU A 142 -2.79 4.01 12.31
C LEU A 142 -1.58 3.08 12.44
N GLU A 143 -0.50 3.60 12.99
CA GLU A 143 0.64 2.85 13.49
C GLU A 143 0.73 3.04 14.99
N ILE A 144 0.69 1.96 15.74
CA ILE A 144 0.69 1.95 17.20
C ILE A 144 1.90 1.16 17.67
N GLU A 145 2.81 1.83 18.37
CA GLU A 145 4.08 1.26 18.81
C GLU A 145 4.34 1.54 20.28
N PRO A 146 4.83 0.53 21.06
CA PRO A 146 5.34 0.78 22.39
C PRO A 146 6.57 1.71 22.34
N SER A 147 6.67 2.64 23.26
CA SER A 147 7.85 3.50 23.43
C SER A 147 8.29 3.53 24.89
N GLY A 148 9.49 4.04 25.15
CA GLY A 148 10.04 4.15 26.52
C GLY A 148 9.21 5.05 27.45
N SER A 149 8.36 5.92 26.92
CA SER A 149 7.47 6.83 27.65
C SER A 149 6.00 6.46 27.59
N GLY A 150 5.62 5.36 26.90
CA GLY A 150 4.21 4.95 26.73
C GLY A 150 3.97 4.30 25.39
N THR A 151 2.92 4.71 24.69
CA THR A 151 2.57 4.21 23.37
C THR A 151 2.50 5.37 22.40
N ASN A 152 3.23 5.27 21.29
CA ASN A 152 3.11 6.19 20.16
C ASN A 152 1.97 5.75 19.27
N VAL A 153 1.16 6.70 18.83
CA VAL A 153 0.08 6.50 17.86
C VAL A 153 0.26 7.52 16.75
N ASN A 154 0.55 7.04 15.54
CA ASN A 154 0.77 7.87 14.37
C ASN A 154 -0.35 7.62 13.36
N LEU A 155 -0.89 8.67 12.77
CA LEU A 155 -1.69 8.57 11.56
C LEU A 155 -0.73 8.40 10.38
N VAL A 156 -0.83 7.30 9.65
CA VAL A 156 0.06 7.03 8.53
C VAL A 156 -0.53 7.53 7.23
N TYR A 157 -1.82 7.37 7.06
CA TYR A 157 -2.58 8.00 5.97
C TYR A 157 -4.06 8.07 6.31
N ALA A 158 -4.76 9.00 5.67
CA ALA A 158 -6.22 9.15 5.71
C ALA A 158 -6.68 9.77 4.40
N GLN A 159 -7.40 9.00 3.59
CA GLN A 159 -7.84 9.45 2.27
C GLN A 159 -9.30 9.13 2.00
N LEU A 160 -9.95 10.01 1.26
CA LEU A 160 -11.26 9.81 0.66
C LEU A 160 -11.09 9.52 -0.82
N THR A 161 -11.63 8.40 -1.28
CA THR A 161 -11.51 7.91 -2.64
C THR A 161 -12.88 7.83 -3.31
N TYR A 162 -13.01 8.41 -4.51
CA TYR A 162 -14.23 8.37 -5.31
C TYR A 162 -14.00 7.68 -6.65
N LEU A 163 -14.75 6.61 -6.91
CA LEU A 163 -14.73 5.87 -8.18
C LEU A 163 -15.62 6.58 -9.19
N LEU A 164 -15.02 7.40 -10.06
CA LEU A 164 -15.74 8.13 -11.08
C LEU A 164 -16.29 7.17 -12.14
N ASN A 165 -15.43 6.29 -12.66
CA ASN A 165 -15.78 5.23 -13.62
C ASN A 165 -14.75 4.08 -13.54
N ASP A 166 -14.80 3.15 -14.51
CA ASP A 166 -13.94 1.96 -14.55
C ASP A 166 -12.44 2.29 -14.77
N TYR A 167 -12.10 3.50 -15.19
CA TYR A 167 -10.75 3.93 -15.56
C TYR A 167 -10.20 5.06 -14.71
N ILE A 168 -11.05 5.76 -13.93
CA ILE A 168 -10.71 6.97 -13.19
C ILE A 168 -11.21 6.86 -11.76
N THR A 169 -10.28 6.96 -10.84
CA THR A 169 -10.50 7.09 -9.41
C THR A 169 -9.90 8.39 -8.94
N LEU A 170 -10.62 9.16 -8.16
CA LEU A 170 -10.16 10.41 -7.55
C LEU A 170 -9.88 10.17 -6.09
N GLY A 171 -8.76 10.68 -5.58
CA GLY A 171 -8.38 10.60 -4.17
C GLY A 171 -8.07 12.00 -3.62
N VAL A 172 -8.33 12.21 -2.34
CA VAL A 172 -7.95 13.42 -1.61
C VAL A 172 -7.64 13.08 -0.15
N GLY A 173 -6.64 13.75 0.40
CA GLY A 173 -6.19 13.55 1.77
C GLY A 173 -4.70 13.21 1.84
N GLU A 174 -4.35 12.40 2.80
CA GLU A 174 -3.02 11.86 3.00
C GLU A 174 -2.96 10.44 2.45
N PHE A 175 -2.08 10.20 1.48
CA PHE A 175 -1.98 8.94 0.75
C PHE A 175 -0.52 8.54 0.51
N PHE A 176 -0.28 7.25 0.30
CA PHE A 176 1.05 6.78 -0.12
C PHE A 176 1.40 7.30 -1.50
N SER A 177 2.62 7.83 -1.64
CA SER A 177 3.09 8.32 -2.92
C SER A 177 3.22 7.19 -3.95
N PRO A 178 2.53 7.29 -5.10
CA PRO A 178 2.57 6.25 -6.13
C PRO A 178 3.98 6.02 -6.73
N SER A 179 4.88 7.00 -6.61
CA SER A 179 6.26 6.89 -7.09
C SER A 179 7.14 6.01 -6.20
N ASN A 180 6.69 5.69 -4.98
CA ASN A 180 7.34 4.76 -4.06
C ASN A 180 6.54 3.46 -3.97
N VAL A 181 6.81 2.54 -4.89
CA VAL A 181 6.06 1.28 -5.02
C VAL A 181 6.20 0.39 -3.80
N PHE A 182 7.36 0.43 -3.11
CA PHE A 182 7.53 -0.35 -1.90
C PHE A 182 6.52 0.05 -0.82
N VAL A 183 6.43 1.35 -0.53
CA VAL A 183 5.52 1.87 0.51
C VAL A 183 4.06 1.64 0.10
N GLU A 184 3.74 1.86 -1.16
CA GLU A 184 2.37 1.68 -1.65
C GLU A 184 1.89 0.22 -1.61
N ARG A 185 2.79 -0.77 -1.85
CA ARG A 185 2.37 -2.16 -2.10
C ARG A 185 2.96 -3.20 -1.16
N PHE A 186 4.14 -2.96 -0.62
CA PHE A 186 4.93 -3.98 0.08
C PHE A 186 5.25 -3.63 1.53
N GLU A 187 4.82 -2.48 2.05
CA GLU A 187 5.19 -2.01 3.38
C GLU A 187 4.65 -2.91 4.52
N ALA A 188 3.46 -3.50 4.34
CA ALA A 188 2.88 -4.36 5.36
C ALA A 188 3.79 -5.55 5.68
N GLN A 189 4.15 -5.72 6.95
CA GLN A 189 5.22 -6.63 7.35
C GLN A 189 4.95 -8.11 7.08
N TRP A 190 3.71 -8.51 6.90
CA TRP A 190 3.40 -9.86 6.45
C TRP A 190 3.47 -10.01 4.91
N ILE A 191 3.52 -8.90 4.15
CA ILE A 191 3.72 -8.86 2.69
C ILE A 191 5.19 -8.63 2.34
N ASN A 192 5.85 -7.72 3.07
CA ASN A 192 7.29 -7.50 2.94
C ASN A 192 8.02 -8.83 3.18
N LYS A 193 8.96 -9.16 2.30
CA LYS A 193 9.67 -10.43 2.37
C LYS A 193 10.75 -10.47 3.45
N LEU A 194 11.26 -9.36 3.87
CA LEU A 194 12.32 -9.24 4.88
C LEU A 194 11.82 -8.44 6.09
N PRO A 195 12.37 -8.67 7.30
CA PRO A 195 11.99 -7.89 8.48
C PRO A 195 12.27 -6.40 8.33
N ASP A 196 13.37 -6.03 7.67
CA ASP A 196 13.76 -4.65 7.44
C ASP A 196 13.34 -4.15 6.05
N ARG A 197 13.23 -2.84 5.94
CA ARG A 197 12.82 -2.12 4.73
C ARG A 197 14.05 -1.79 3.88
N PRO A 198 13.90 -1.59 2.55
CA PRO A 198 15.00 -1.16 1.71
C PRO A 198 15.57 0.20 2.13
N LEU A 199 16.90 0.37 2.07
CA LEU A 199 17.59 1.59 2.49
C LEU A 199 17.06 2.85 1.80
N ALA A 200 16.86 2.81 0.49
CA ALA A 200 16.46 3.99 -0.29
C ALA A 200 15.05 4.47 -0.01
N VAL A 201 14.17 3.61 0.56
CA VAL A 201 12.74 3.90 0.73
C VAL A 201 12.52 4.99 1.78
N TYR A 202 13.26 4.98 2.89
CA TYR A 202 13.02 5.87 4.03
C TYR A 202 14.10 6.93 4.26
N HIS A 203 15.07 7.05 3.36
CA HIS A 203 16.20 7.97 3.54
C HIS A 203 16.14 9.24 2.66
N GLY A 204 14.92 9.74 2.37
CA GLY A 204 14.71 11.04 1.75
C GLY A 204 15.11 11.11 0.26
N ILE A 205 15.00 9.99 -0.47
CA ILE A 205 15.13 9.98 -1.94
C ILE A 205 13.77 9.94 -2.60
N LEU A 206 12.86 9.12 -2.10
CA LEU A 206 11.48 8.98 -2.59
C LEU A 206 10.48 9.54 -1.60
N PRO A 207 9.38 10.14 -2.06
CA PRO A 207 8.25 10.48 -1.20
C PRO A 207 7.58 9.20 -0.69
N ASN A 208 7.36 9.12 0.62
CA ASN A 208 6.62 8.00 1.23
C ASN A 208 5.13 8.31 1.26
N ILE A 209 4.81 9.50 1.71
CA ILE A 209 3.45 9.99 1.92
C ILE A 209 3.32 11.34 1.23
N SER A 210 2.15 11.61 0.68
CA SER A 210 1.79 12.87 0.06
C SER A 210 0.45 13.36 0.61
N VAL A 211 0.36 14.66 0.92
CA VAL A 211 -0.90 15.32 1.32
C VAL A 211 -1.37 16.15 0.15
N GLY A 212 -2.54 15.83 -0.40
CA GLY A 212 -3.02 16.50 -1.61
C GLY A 212 -4.21 15.82 -2.26
N ALA A 213 -4.23 15.84 -3.58
CA ALA A 213 -5.23 15.16 -4.39
C ALA A 213 -4.58 14.34 -5.49
N GLU A 214 -5.18 13.20 -5.81
CA GLU A 214 -4.70 12.31 -6.85
C GLU A 214 -5.81 11.88 -7.82
N VAL A 215 -5.40 11.54 -9.03
CA VAL A 215 -6.19 10.81 -10.01
C VAL A 215 -5.42 9.57 -10.42
N ARG A 216 -6.06 8.42 -10.34
CA ARG A 216 -5.43 7.15 -10.67
C ARG A 216 -6.37 6.23 -11.43
N GLY A 217 -5.80 5.28 -12.14
CA GLY A 217 -6.58 4.31 -12.90
C GLY A 217 -5.74 3.34 -13.69
N GLY A 218 -6.40 2.57 -14.55
CA GLY A 218 -5.73 1.63 -15.44
C GLY A 218 -6.63 1.26 -16.60
N PHE A 219 -6.03 0.88 -17.70
CA PHE A 219 -6.76 0.54 -18.92
C PHE A 219 -6.01 -0.56 -19.71
N PRO A 220 -6.76 -1.37 -20.49
CA PRO A 220 -6.17 -2.34 -21.38
C PRO A 220 -5.57 -1.67 -22.62
N ILE A 221 -4.42 -2.16 -23.09
CA ILE A 221 -3.79 -1.77 -24.36
C ILE A 221 -3.59 -3.06 -25.16
N GLY A 222 -4.57 -3.43 -25.96
CA GLY A 222 -4.58 -4.73 -26.65
C GLY A 222 -4.48 -5.89 -25.64
N PRO A 223 -3.47 -6.79 -25.76
CA PRO A 223 -3.26 -7.89 -24.81
C PRO A 223 -2.57 -7.47 -23.51
N THR A 224 -2.07 -6.24 -23.44
CA THR A 224 -1.32 -5.68 -22.31
C THR A 224 -2.20 -4.77 -21.47
N ARG A 225 -1.65 -4.24 -20.35
CA ARG A 225 -2.34 -3.27 -19.48
C ARG A 225 -1.39 -2.15 -19.12
N ALA A 226 -1.96 -0.98 -18.85
CA ALA A 226 -1.26 0.13 -18.26
C ALA A 226 -2.03 0.65 -17.05
N ASN A 227 -1.32 1.20 -16.09
CA ASN A 227 -1.88 1.97 -14.98
C ASN A 227 -1.18 3.31 -14.86
N TYR A 228 -1.85 4.24 -14.21
CA TYR A 228 -1.31 5.56 -13.95
C TYR A 228 -1.83 6.09 -12.60
N ALA A 229 -1.02 6.93 -11.99
CA ALA A 229 -1.40 7.80 -10.90
C ALA A 229 -0.72 9.15 -11.09
N LEU A 230 -1.47 10.23 -11.00
CA LEU A 230 -0.99 11.61 -11.04
C LEU A 230 -1.53 12.31 -9.80
N TYR A 231 -0.70 13.13 -9.17
CA TYR A 231 -1.11 13.85 -7.97
C TYR A 231 -0.55 15.25 -7.93
N VAL A 232 -1.22 16.09 -7.15
CA VAL A 232 -0.73 17.37 -6.67
C VAL A 232 -0.68 17.34 -5.16
N SER A 233 0.46 17.76 -4.58
CA SER A 233 0.67 17.71 -3.13
C SER A 233 1.40 18.94 -2.62
N ASN A 234 1.51 19.06 -1.29
CA ASN A 234 2.33 20.08 -0.65
C ASN A 234 3.82 19.98 -1.06
N GLY A 235 4.28 18.78 -1.43
CA GLY A 235 5.66 18.54 -1.84
C GLY A 235 6.63 18.40 -0.67
N PRO A 236 7.92 18.15 -0.98
CA PRO A 236 8.95 18.00 0.01
C PRO A 236 9.43 19.35 0.56
N THR A 237 10.04 19.31 1.75
CA THR A 237 10.75 20.43 2.35
C THR A 237 12.26 20.28 2.16
N LEU A 238 12.95 21.35 1.82
CA LEU A 238 14.41 21.37 1.72
C LEU A 238 15.04 21.46 3.13
N ASN A 239 15.88 20.51 3.48
CA ASN A 239 16.68 20.58 4.71
C ASN A 239 17.79 21.61 4.57
N THR A 240 17.79 22.65 5.43
CA THR A 240 18.74 23.77 5.36
C THR A 240 19.47 24.06 6.67
N PHE A 241 19.01 23.52 7.80
CA PHE A 241 19.46 23.91 9.14
C PHE A 241 20.50 22.97 9.75
N ASP A 242 20.52 21.69 9.42
CA ASP A 242 21.51 20.73 9.92
C ASP A 242 22.52 20.40 8.81
N PRO A 243 23.81 20.62 9.05
CA PRO A 243 24.85 20.35 8.05
C PRO A 243 24.88 18.88 7.60
N ARG A 244 24.40 17.94 8.42
CA ARG A 244 24.35 16.52 8.08
C ARG A 244 23.27 16.20 7.07
N THR A 245 22.18 16.96 7.06
CA THR A 245 21.03 16.75 6.16
C THR A 245 20.87 17.85 5.13
N ALA A 246 21.66 18.94 5.21
CA ALA A 246 21.56 20.06 4.28
C ALA A 246 21.60 19.62 2.81
N GLY A 247 20.66 20.10 2.02
CA GLY A 247 20.49 19.71 0.61
C GLY A 247 19.71 18.43 0.36
N THR A 248 19.24 17.73 1.42
CA THR A 248 18.31 16.60 1.29
C THR A 248 16.87 17.09 1.29
N LEU A 249 15.98 16.24 0.82
CA LEU A 249 14.54 16.47 0.83
C LEU A 249 13.89 15.74 2.01
N ASP A 250 12.99 16.42 2.70
CA ASP A 250 12.11 15.82 3.70
C ASP A 250 10.70 15.71 3.12
N PHE A 251 10.19 14.49 3.01
CA PHE A 251 8.87 14.16 2.50
C PHE A 251 7.85 13.92 3.61
N SER A 252 8.23 13.99 4.87
CA SER A 252 7.33 13.82 6.02
C SER A 252 6.67 15.11 6.48
N SER A 253 6.84 16.20 5.74
CA SER A 253 6.27 17.49 6.11
C SER A 253 4.78 17.56 5.79
N TYR A 254 3.97 17.58 6.84
CA TYR A 254 2.53 17.83 6.75
C TYR A 254 2.22 19.32 6.59
N THR A 255 3.16 20.19 6.94
CA THR A 255 3.05 21.64 6.85
C THR A 255 3.67 22.10 5.54
N ASP A 256 2.89 22.80 4.73
CA ASP A 256 3.39 23.42 3.52
C ASP A 256 4.34 24.58 3.87
N ASN A 257 5.48 24.66 3.21
CA ASN A 257 6.50 25.66 3.44
C ASN A 257 6.48 26.80 2.41
N ASN A 258 5.62 26.70 1.38
CA ASN A 258 5.48 27.68 0.30
C ASN A 258 4.17 27.47 -0.47
N ASP A 259 3.86 28.37 -1.41
CA ASP A 259 2.65 28.29 -2.26
C ASP A 259 2.84 27.39 -3.51
N ASP A 260 4.07 26.94 -3.79
CA ASP A 260 4.38 26.08 -4.93
C ASP A 260 4.05 24.62 -4.63
N LYS A 261 3.05 24.06 -5.30
CA LYS A 261 2.67 22.66 -5.13
C LYS A 261 3.52 21.74 -6.00
N ALA A 262 3.88 20.58 -5.44
CA ALA A 262 4.51 19.52 -6.21
C ALA A 262 3.49 18.83 -7.11
N ILE A 263 3.91 18.44 -8.29
CA ILE A 263 3.14 17.60 -9.20
C ILE A 263 3.93 16.31 -9.39
N GLY A 264 3.32 15.19 -9.03
CA GLY A 264 3.99 13.91 -9.15
C GLY A 264 3.13 12.86 -9.82
N GLY A 265 3.72 11.72 -10.06
CA GLY A 265 2.97 10.60 -10.61
C GLY A 265 3.83 9.39 -10.92
N ARG A 266 3.13 8.32 -11.29
CA ARG A 266 3.72 7.08 -11.78
C ARG A 266 2.89 6.55 -12.93
N VAL A 267 3.57 5.99 -13.92
CA VAL A 267 2.98 5.17 -14.98
C VAL A 267 3.55 3.77 -14.92
N GLY A 268 2.67 2.77 -15.01
CA GLY A 268 3.03 1.36 -15.00
C GLY A 268 2.57 0.67 -16.27
N PHE A 269 3.36 -0.26 -16.77
CA PHE A 269 3.07 -1.07 -17.94
C PHE A 269 3.19 -2.55 -17.60
N LEU A 270 2.15 -3.32 -17.91
CA LEU A 270 2.05 -4.75 -17.68
C LEU A 270 2.06 -5.48 -19.03
N PRO A 271 3.25 -5.82 -19.57
CA PRO A 271 3.37 -6.51 -20.85
C PRO A 271 2.72 -7.88 -20.85
N VAL A 272 2.78 -8.57 -19.72
CA VAL A 272 2.17 -9.87 -19.48
C VAL A 272 1.67 -9.97 -18.03
N PRO A 273 0.68 -10.80 -17.70
CA PRO A 273 0.23 -10.98 -16.32
C PRO A 273 1.39 -11.30 -15.37
N GLY A 274 1.47 -10.64 -14.21
CA GLY A 274 2.51 -10.83 -13.20
C GLY A 274 3.89 -10.26 -13.58
N VAL A 275 3.97 -9.33 -14.53
CA VAL A 275 5.16 -8.50 -14.80
C VAL A 275 4.70 -7.07 -14.97
N GLU A 276 5.22 -6.17 -14.16
CA GLU A 276 4.99 -4.73 -14.26
C GLU A 276 6.32 -3.99 -14.26
N VAL A 277 6.43 -2.99 -15.12
CA VAL A 277 7.54 -2.02 -15.14
C VAL A 277 6.93 -0.64 -14.96
N GLY A 278 7.49 0.16 -14.07
CA GLY A 278 6.99 1.49 -13.78
C GLY A 278 8.05 2.59 -13.85
N TYR A 279 7.56 3.81 -13.99
CA TYR A 279 8.34 5.03 -13.92
C TYR A 279 7.59 6.08 -13.10
N GLY A 280 8.26 6.59 -12.07
CA GLY A 280 7.75 7.64 -11.19
C GLY A 280 8.53 8.94 -11.35
N PHE A 281 7.88 10.08 -11.09
CA PHE A 281 8.49 11.41 -11.12
C PHE A 281 7.80 12.38 -10.16
N GLU A 282 8.55 13.35 -9.63
CA GLU A 282 8.03 14.47 -8.85
C GLU A 282 8.97 15.70 -8.98
N PRO A 283 8.69 16.67 -9.86
CA PRO A 283 9.25 18.01 -9.81
C PRO A 283 8.61 18.81 -8.67
N ALA A 284 9.42 19.58 -7.94
CA ALA A 284 8.96 20.43 -6.85
C ALA A 284 9.87 21.65 -6.65
N LYS A 285 9.41 22.60 -5.83
CA LYS A 285 10.22 23.69 -5.26
C LYS A 285 10.20 23.54 -3.73
N PRO A 286 11.17 22.85 -3.14
CA PRO A 286 11.14 22.49 -1.73
C PRO A 286 11.58 23.61 -0.77
N GLY A 287 12.03 24.76 -1.30
CA GLY A 287 12.57 25.85 -0.48
C GLY A 287 11.50 26.66 0.24
N PHE A 288 11.83 27.15 1.44
CA PHE A 288 10.92 28.00 2.22
C PHE A 288 10.64 29.34 1.52
N GLN A 289 9.35 29.71 1.47
CA GLN A 289 8.94 30.98 0.91
C GLN A 289 9.56 32.17 1.66
N GLY A 290 10.00 33.17 0.92
CA GLY A 290 10.62 34.39 1.48
C GLY A 290 12.09 34.20 1.92
N THR A 291 12.69 33.02 1.72
CA THR A 291 14.11 32.77 1.96
C THR A 291 14.94 32.78 0.67
N THR A 292 16.26 32.74 0.79
CA THR A 292 17.17 32.56 -0.35
C THR A 292 16.99 31.24 -1.06
N PHE A 293 16.33 30.28 -0.42
CA PHE A 293 16.04 28.94 -0.95
C PHE A 293 14.74 28.85 -1.76
N ALA A 294 13.88 29.90 -1.74
CA ALA A 294 12.55 29.84 -2.37
C ALA A 294 12.57 29.49 -3.88
N HIS A 295 13.68 29.73 -4.56
CA HIS A 295 13.84 29.42 -5.99
C HIS A 295 14.46 28.06 -6.28
N VAL A 296 14.90 27.34 -5.25
CA VAL A 296 15.52 26.00 -5.39
C VAL A 296 14.47 25.03 -5.91
N ARG A 297 14.85 24.30 -6.98
CA ARG A 297 14.00 23.25 -7.58
C ARG A 297 14.56 21.88 -7.26
N SER A 298 13.67 20.92 -7.21
CA SER A 298 14.02 19.51 -7.12
C SER A 298 13.32 18.70 -8.20
N LEU A 299 13.92 17.57 -8.56
CA LEU A 299 13.31 16.54 -9.39
C LEU A 299 13.66 15.19 -8.84
N VAL A 300 12.64 14.43 -8.47
CA VAL A 300 12.75 13.04 -8.08
C VAL A 300 12.24 12.16 -9.20
N GLN A 301 12.95 11.07 -9.48
CA GLN A 301 12.55 10.08 -10.48
C GLN A 301 12.81 8.68 -9.95
N SER A 302 12.02 7.71 -10.40
CA SER A 302 12.22 6.31 -10.07
C SER A 302 11.86 5.41 -11.24
N VAL A 303 12.49 4.24 -11.28
CA VAL A 303 12.07 3.11 -12.10
C VAL A 303 11.83 1.92 -11.18
N ASP A 304 10.83 1.13 -11.49
CA ASP A 304 10.49 -0.06 -10.71
C ASP A 304 10.16 -1.27 -11.59
N LEU A 305 10.35 -2.44 -11.01
CA LEU A 305 10.04 -3.73 -11.61
C LEU A 305 9.37 -4.63 -10.56
N ASP A 306 8.23 -5.18 -10.91
CA ASP A 306 7.52 -6.20 -10.13
C ASP A 306 7.29 -7.42 -11.02
N VAL A 307 7.85 -8.56 -10.61
CA VAL A 307 7.65 -9.85 -11.28
C VAL A 307 7.18 -10.88 -10.28
N THR A 308 6.02 -11.44 -10.52
CA THR A 308 5.49 -12.58 -9.78
C THR A 308 5.15 -13.69 -10.76
N ARG A 309 5.87 -14.80 -10.70
CA ARG A 309 5.74 -15.93 -11.63
C ARG A 309 5.79 -17.28 -10.95
N ASP A 310 4.85 -18.14 -11.32
CA ASP A 310 4.92 -19.56 -11.01
C ASP A 310 5.74 -20.28 -12.08
N SER A 311 6.70 -21.10 -11.65
CA SER A 311 7.58 -21.89 -12.50
C SER A 311 7.34 -23.39 -12.27
N ASP A 312 7.02 -24.10 -13.34
CA ASP A 312 6.91 -25.57 -13.29
C ASP A 312 8.28 -26.22 -13.20
N LEU A 313 9.28 -25.63 -13.84
CA LEU A 313 10.67 -26.13 -13.79
C LEU A 313 11.22 -26.08 -12.35
N LEU A 314 11.00 -24.98 -11.66
CA LEU A 314 11.47 -24.77 -10.28
C LEU A 314 10.44 -25.27 -9.24
N LYS A 315 9.30 -25.77 -9.67
CA LYS A 315 8.19 -26.24 -8.80
C LYS A 315 7.79 -25.21 -7.72
N GLY A 316 7.77 -23.93 -8.07
CA GLY A 316 7.49 -22.91 -7.09
C GLY A 316 7.22 -21.53 -7.70
N ARG A 317 7.06 -20.57 -6.82
CA ARG A 317 6.85 -19.16 -7.13
C ARG A 317 8.13 -18.37 -6.99
N ILE A 318 8.39 -17.51 -7.95
CA ILE A 318 9.48 -16.55 -7.94
C ILE A 318 8.88 -15.16 -7.88
N ASN A 319 9.36 -14.34 -6.96
CA ASN A 319 9.12 -12.91 -6.92
C ASN A 319 10.44 -12.18 -7.17
N LEU A 320 10.40 -11.16 -8.02
CA LEU A 320 11.51 -10.24 -8.23
C LEU A 320 10.96 -8.82 -8.12
N TYR A 321 11.42 -8.09 -7.11
CA TYR A 321 11.08 -6.70 -6.86
C TYR A 321 12.32 -5.85 -6.96
N ALA A 322 12.23 -4.73 -7.66
CA ALA A 322 13.33 -3.78 -7.73
C ALA A 322 12.77 -2.37 -7.87
N GLN A 323 13.42 -1.42 -7.23
CA GLN A 323 13.18 -0.01 -7.45
C GLN A 323 14.49 0.73 -7.33
N TYR A 324 14.76 1.62 -8.27
CA TYR A 324 15.89 2.53 -8.23
C TYR A 324 15.40 3.96 -8.41
N ALA A 325 15.87 4.85 -7.55
CA ALA A 325 15.45 6.23 -7.51
C ALA A 325 16.66 7.18 -7.52
N TRP A 326 16.45 8.35 -8.07
CA TRP A 326 17.42 9.44 -8.01
C TRP A 326 16.71 10.77 -7.84
N SER A 327 17.33 11.62 -7.05
CA SER A 327 16.89 12.98 -6.82
C SER A 327 17.98 13.96 -7.22
N LYS A 328 17.56 15.11 -7.74
CA LYS A 328 18.39 16.26 -8.03
C LYS A 328 17.77 17.48 -7.41
N VAL A 329 18.55 18.21 -6.60
CA VAL A 329 18.20 19.51 -6.03
C VAL A 329 19.14 20.56 -6.63
N ASP A 330 18.63 21.71 -7.03
CA ASP A 330 19.44 22.77 -7.63
C ASP A 330 20.50 23.30 -6.65
N HIS A 331 21.52 23.93 -7.21
CA HIS A 331 22.61 24.49 -6.43
C HIS A 331 22.10 25.62 -5.50
N ALA A 332 22.51 25.55 -4.24
CA ALA A 332 22.28 26.58 -3.24
C ALA A 332 23.49 26.67 -2.27
N VAL A 333 23.62 27.82 -1.59
CA VAL A 333 24.61 28.00 -0.53
C VAL A 333 23.89 27.92 0.81
N TYR A 334 24.28 26.94 1.63
CA TYR A 334 23.74 26.69 2.96
C TYR A 334 24.60 27.40 4.01
N ASP A 335 23.97 28.02 5.03
CA ASP A 335 24.62 28.82 6.05
C ASP A 335 25.59 29.90 5.49
N PRO A 336 25.11 30.77 4.55
CA PRO A 336 25.98 31.70 3.84
C PRO A 336 26.67 32.74 4.74
N ASP A 337 26.07 33.05 5.88
CA ASP A 337 26.54 34.00 6.86
C ASP A 337 27.19 33.36 8.09
N GLY A 338 27.24 32.02 8.14
CA GLY A 338 27.80 31.25 9.26
C GLY A 338 26.95 31.30 10.54
N SER A 339 25.71 31.79 10.47
CA SER A 339 24.82 31.95 11.65
C SER A 339 24.42 30.61 12.28
N LEU A 340 24.43 29.53 11.50
CA LEU A 340 24.17 28.16 11.99
C LEU A 340 25.44 27.47 12.52
N GLY A 341 26.61 28.08 12.39
CA GLY A 341 27.86 27.61 12.97
C GLY A 341 28.65 26.60 12.15
N PHE A 342 28.22 26.26 10.94
CA PHE A 342 28.98 25.36 10.06
C PHE A 342 29.58 26.05 8.83
N GLY A 343 29.29 27.34 8.64
CA GLY A 343 29.82 28.15 7.55
C GLY A 343 29.20 27.83 6.16
N PRO A 344 29.58 28.58 5.12
CA PRO A 344 28.96 28.44 3.81
C PRO A 344 29.31 27.10 3.14
N LEU A 345 28.31 26.27 2.95
CA LEU A 345 28.37 25.04 2.15
C LEU A 345 27.63 25.25 0.83
N ALA A 346 28.30 24.95 -0.28
CA ALA A 346 27.72 25.09 -1.60
C ALA A 346 27.85 23.78 -2.39
N PHE A 347 26.73 23.18 -2.72
CA PHE A 347 26.69 21.97 -3.53
C PHE A 347 25.38 21.84 -4.29
N THR A 348 25.42 21.11 -5.40
CA THR A 348 24.24 20.60 -6.06
C THR A 348 23.95 19.22 -5.49
N SER A 349 22.80 19.08 -4.85
CA SER A 349 22.39 17.80 -4.30
C SER A 349 22.05 16.83 -5.44
N LYS A 350 22.74 15.71 -5.45
CA LYS A 350 22.39 14.54 -6.26
C LYS A 350 22.46 13.34 -5.35
N ARG A 351 21.36 12.64 -5.25
CA ARG A 351 21.27 11.40 -4.48
C ARG A 351 20.61 10.34 -5.31
N ASP A 352 21.01 9.14 -5.07
CA ASP A 352 20.41 7.96 -5.66
C ASP A 352 20.45 6.81 -4.68
N GLY A 353 19.60 5.84 -4.94
CA GLY A 353 19.52 4.64 -4.15
C GLY A 353 18.45 3.72 -4.70
N GLY A 354 18.53 2.48 -4.29
CA GLY A 354 17.59 1.49 -4.77
C GLY A 354 17.79 0.15 -4.11
N TYR A 355 16.97 -0.80 -4.51
CA TYR A 355 17.08 -2.18 -4.08
C TYR A 355 16.68 -3.12 -5.22
N ALA A 356 17.18 -4.35 -5.13
CA ALA A 356 16.72 -5.48 -5.92
C ALA A 356 16.58 -6.70 -5.01
N GLU A 357 15.40 -7.30 -5.01
CA GLU A 357 15.02 -8.42 -4.15
C GLU A 357 14.51 -9.58 -4.99
N VAL A 358 14.98 -10.78 -4.69
CA VAL A 358 14.44 -12.02 -5.25
C VAL A 358 13.99 -12.92 -4.11
N ALA A 359 12.77 -13.45 -4.24
CA ALA A 359 12.23 -14.43 -3.33
C ALA A 359 11.79 -15.68 -4.09
N TYR A 360 12.05 -16.84 -3.51
CA TYR A 360 11.63 -18.12 -4.06
C TYR A 360 10.94 -18.96 -3.00
N ARG A 361 9.72 -19.41 -3.33
CA ARG A 361 8.91 -20.31 -2.51
C ARG A 361 8.54 -21.55 -3.31
N PRO A 362 8.90 -22.78 -2.88
CA PRO A 362 8.65 -24.03 -3.60
C PRO A 362 7.19 -24.50 -3.41
N THR A 363 6.22 -23.73 -3.88
CA THR A 363 4.76 -23.89 -3.65
C THR A 363 4.18 -25.19 -4.24
N LYS A 364 4.90 -25.85 -5.15
CA LYS A 364 4.46 -27.07 -5.85
C LYS A 364 5.15 -28.35 -5.34
N MET A 365 5.83 -28.28 -4.18
CA MET A 365 6.42 -29.45 -3.54
C MET A 365 5.38 -30.20 -2.70
N ASP A 366 5.52 -31.51 -2.59
CA ASP A 366 4.57 -32.37 -1.87
C ASP A 366 4.66 -32.23 -0.34
N THR A 367 5.84 -31.86 0.18
CA THR A 367 6.09 -31.73 1.62
C THR A 367 5.64 -30.35 2.09
N ASP A 368 4.69 -30.29 3.02
CA ASP A 368 4.15 -29.04 3.58
C ASP A 368 5.22 -28.13 4.18
N PHE A 369 6.18 -28.73 4.91
CA PHE A 369 7.28 -27.97 5.48
C PHE A 369 8.06 -27.20 4.40
N ILE A 370 8.43 -27.89 3.31
CA ILE A 370 9.20 -27.29 2.21
C ILE A 370 8.34 -26.25 1.47
N ARG A 371 7.06 -26.56 1.23
CA ARG A 371 6.13 -25.68 0.53
C ARG A 371 5.92 -24.36 1.24
N ASN A 372 6.09 -24.31 2.55
CA ASN A 372 5.93 -23.14 3.39
C ASN A 372 7.22 -22.37 3.66
N LEU A 373 8.36 -22.87 3.21
CA LEU A 373 9.62 -22.11 3.25
C LEU A 373 9.69 -21.14 2.07
N GLU A 374 10.23 -19.95 2.31
CA GLU A 374 10.58 -18.97 1.28
C GLU A 374 11.98 -18.44 1.55
N MET A 375 12.81 -18.43 0.53
CA MET A 375 14.19 -17.91 0.59
C MET A 375 14.23 -16.56 -0.10
N ILE A 376 14.87 -15.57 0.52
CA ILE A 376 14.91 -14.20 0.04
C ILE A 376 16.35 -13.72 0.00
N PHE A 377 16.68 -12.98 -1.04
CA PHE A 377 17.96 -12.30 -1.17
C PHE A 377 17.70 -10.88 -1.67
N ARG A 378 18.26 -9.86 -0.97
CA ARG A 378 18.13 -8.45 -1.34
C ARG A 378 19.49 -7.77 -1.33
N TRP A 379 19.70 -6.93 -2.33
CA TRP A 379 20.74 -5.92 -2.41
C TRP A 379 20.12 -4.56 -2.29
N ASP A 380 20.74 -3.70 -1.46
CA ASP A 380 20.35 -2.31 -1.26
C ASP A 380 21.55 -1.40 -1.49
N HIS A 381 21.29 -0.22 -2.05
CA HIS A 381 22.26 0.84 -2.23
C HIS A 381 21.67 2.20 -1.82
N LEU A 382 22.48 3.01 -1.17
CA LEU A 382 22.14 4.39 -0.81
C LEU A 382 23.39 5.27 -0.97
N SER A 383 23.28 6.31 -1.80
CA SER A 383 24.36 7.28 -1.99
C SER A 383 24.54 8.17 -0.75
N ARG A 384 25.73 8.70 -0.57
CA ARG A 384 26.10 9.63 0.49
C ARG A 384 25.21 10.88 0.54
N ALA A 385 24.99 11.42 1.74
CA ALA A 385 24.34 12.73 1.90
C ALA A 385 25.14 13.85 1.19
N PRO A 386 24.47 14.85 0.60
CA PRO A 386 25.12 15.85 -0.26
C PRO A 386 26.21 16.66 0.41
N SER A 387 26.05 17.00 1.69
CA SER A 387 27.01 17.76 2.46
C SER A 387 28.32 17.01 2.73
N GLY A 388 28.32 15.69 2.57
CA GLY A 388 29.44 14.84 2.95
C GLY A 388 29.63 14.67 4.48
N LEU A 389 28.83 15.37 5.29
CA LEU A 389 28.85 15.33 6.75
C LEU A 389 27.74 14.44 7.35
N GLY A 390 26.78 14.06 6.52
CA GLY A 390 25.65 13.19 6.89
C GLY A 390 25.93 11.71 6.68
N ALA A 391 24.84 10.96 6.43
CA ALA A 391 24.91 9.53 6.20
C ALA A 391 25.92 9.16 5.11
N PRO A 392 26.77 8.14 5.33
CA PRO A 392 27.73 7.65 4.35
C PRO A 392 27.01 7.02 3.16
N GLU A 393 27.74 6.75 2.10
CA GLU A 393 27.33 5.80 1.09
C GLU A 393 27.21 4.42 1.72
N GLU A 394 26.12 3.71 1.43
CA GLU A 394 25.81 2.45 2.12
C GLU A 394 25.39 1.38 1.11
N GLU A 395 25.96 0.20 1.26
CA GLU A 395 25.55 -1.00 0.57
C GLU A 395 25.19 -2.08 1.56
N ARG A 396 24.03 -2.71 1.36
CA ARG A 396 23.56 -3.76 2.24
C ARG A 396 23.15 -4.98 1.41
N TRP A 397 23.55 -6.14 1.89
CA TRP A 397 23.13 -7.44 1.37
C TRP A 397 22.36 -8.15 2.47
N THR A 398 21.19 -8.68 2.13
CA THR A 398 20.33 -9.38 3.10
C THR A 398 19.97 -10.75 2.57
N LEU A 399 20.17 -11.77 3.40
CA LEU A 399 19.68 -13.13 3.17
C LEU A 399 18.57 -13.40 4.20
N GLY A 400 17.39 -13.78 3.71
CA GLY A 400 16.22 -14.10 4.52
C GLY A 400 15.70 -15.51 4.31
N LEU A 401 15.08 -16.03 5.36
CA LEU A 401 14.34 -17.29 5.35
C LEU A 401 13.02 -17.09 6.09
N ASP A 402 11.93 -17.29 5.40
CA ASP A 402 10.58 -17.17 5.91
C ASP A 402 9.91 -18.54 6.04
N TYR A 403 9.11 -18.68 7.09
CA TYR A 403 8.22 -19.84 7.23
C TYR A 403 6.77 -19.37 7.40
N TRP A 404 5.94 -19.74 6.44
CA TRP A 404 4.53 -19.37 6.40
C TRP A 404 3.70 -20.34 7.24
N LEU A 405 3.19 -19.83 8.37
CA LEU A 405 2.28 -20.58 9.26
C LEU A 405 0.86 -20.61 8.69
N SER A 406 0.44 -19.56 8.00
CA SER A 406 -0.82 -19.42 7.29
C SER A 406 -0.65 -18.48 6.09
N PRO A 407 -1.67 -18.29 5.23
CA PRO A 407 -1.57 -17.33 4.13
C PRO A 407 -1.27 -15.88 4.53
N SER A 408 -1.57 -15.51 5.78
CA SER A 408 -1.34 -14.15 6.30
C SER A 408 -0.44 -14.11 7.54
N THR A 409 0.20 -15.23 7.93
CA THR A 409 1.07 -15.29 9.11
C THR A 409 2.42 -15.90 8.75
N VAL A 410 3.49 -15.18 9.06
CA VAL A 410 4.85 -15.55 8.68
C VAL A 410 5.81 -15.33 9.83
N VAL A 411 6.76 -16.24 10.00
CA VAL A 411 7.94 -16.09 10.86
C VAL A 411 9.15 -15.93 9.96
N LYS A 412 10.00 -14.96 10.23
CA LYS A 412 11.14 -14.59 9.40
C LYS A 412 12.43 -14.58 10.20
N ALA A 413 13.51 -14.99 9.55
CA ALA A 413 14.86 -14.83 10.02
C ALA A 413 15.71 -14.22 8.91
N ALA A 414 16.43 -13.16 9.17
CA ALA A 414 17.28 -12.51 8.19
C ALA A 414 18.62 -12.12 8.77
N TYR A 415 19.63 -12.15 7.95
CA TYR A 415 20.97 -11.64 8.27
C TYR A 415 21.36 -10.57 7.26
N GLU A 416 21.79 -9.43 7.76
CA GLU A 416 22.22 -8.27 6.99
C GLU A 416 23.73 -8.09 7.08
N TRP A 417 24.38 -7.97 5.93
CA TRP A 417 25.73 -7.45 5.78
C TRP A 417 25.63 -5.99 5.36
N ASP A 418 25.74 -5.11 6.35
CA ASP A 418 25.58 -3.67 6.16
C ASP A 418 26.94 -2.98 6.21
N ASN A 419 27.34 -2.36 5.10
CA ASN A 419 28.67 -1.83 4.86
C ASN A 419 28.63 -0.32 4.54
N PRO A 420 28.46 0.54 5.54
CA PRO A 420 28.56 1.99 5.34
C PRO A 420 30.03 2.37 5.05
N ARG A 421 30.24 3.13 3.97
CA ARG A 421 31.58 3.48 3.50
C ARG A 421 32.32 4.40 4.47
N GLY A 422 33.43 3.93 5.00
CA GLY A 422 34.27 4.69 5.95
C GLY A 422 33.80 4.59 7.40
N GLU A 423 32.81 3.77 7.70
CA GLU A 423 32.37 3.45 9.05
C GLU A 423 32.56 1.95 9.36
N ARG A 424 32.24 1.55 10.58
CA ARG A 424 32.23 0.13 10.95
C ARG A 424 30.99 -0.55 10.38
N ASN A 425 31.15 -1.79 9.96
CA ASN A 425 30.02 -2.61 9.50
C ASN A 425 28.96 -2.73 10.59
N ARG A 426 27.69 -2.55 10.18
CA ARG A 426 26.52 -2.58 11.05
C ARG A 426 25.68 -3.84 10.82
N ASN A 427 26.36 -4.98 10.62
CA ASN A 427 25.66 -6.26 10.37
C ASN A 427 24.62 -6.54 11.44
N ALA A 428 23.49 -7.12 11.04
CA ALA A 428 22.36 -7.41 11.92
C ALA A 428 21.81 -8.82 11.74
N LEU A 429 21.38 -9.43 12.84
CA LEU A 429 20.47 -10.58 12.86
C LEU A 429 19.08 -10.05 13.21
N LEU A 430 18.10 -10.36 12.36
CA LEU A 430 16.72 -9.96 12.52
C LEU A 430 15.82 -11.21 12.61
N LEU A 431 14.95 -11.24 13.61
CA LEU A 431 13.92 -12.27 13.76
C LEU A 431 12.57 -11.55 13.89
N GLN A 432 11.56 -11.98 13.13
CA GLN A 432 10.25 -11.34 13.13
C GLN A 432 9.13 -12.37 13.03
N ALA A 433 8.02 -12.09 13.72
CA ALA A 433 6.74 -12.71 13.45
C ALA A 433 5.74 -11.63 13.04
N ALA A 434 5.07 -11.81 11.92
CA ALA A 434 4.10 -10.86 11.39
C ALA A 434 2.81 -11.57 10.98
N MET A 435 1.66 -10.92 11.23
CA MET A 435 0.33 -11.45 10.92
C MET A 435 -0.55 -10.35 10.35
N GLY A 436 -1.14 -10.59 9.16
CA GLY A 436 -2.22 -9.79 8.59
C GLY A 436 -3.60 -10.32 9.02
N PHE A 437 -4.54 -9.44 9.21
CA PHE A 437 -5.92 -9.78 9.61
C PHE A 437 -6.94 -8.95 8.82
#